data_4ea922325f2dbd5927b7d71940e28c9c
#
_entry.id   4ea922325f2dbd5927b7d71940e28c9c
#
_cell.length_a   1.000
_cell.length_b   1.000
_cell.length_c   1.000
_cell.angle_alpha   90.00
_cell.angle_beta   90.00
_cell.angle_gamma   90.00
#
_symmetry.space_group_name_H-M   'P 1'
#
loop_
_entity.id
_entity.type
_entity.pdbx_description
1 polymer ?
#
loop_
_entity_poly.entity_id
_entity_poly.type
_entity_poly.pdbx_seq_one_letter_code
_entity_poly.pdbx_strand_id
1 'polypeptide(L)'
;AEISIFVLQPLAVDHTVQHVTAVQFKGAPDINKRMLQQCIGSVGPAGLLLADDSEMYERNQIGVGQRSPEWLDIRRGIDRETTDEHGHLIGGATDETGMRAFWSHYRELMTHA
;
A
#
# COMPACT_ATOMS: atom_id res chain seq x y z
N ALA A 1 -3.15 -16.82 9.78
CA ALA A 1 -3.68 -15.82 8.83
C ALA A 1 -4.62 -14.88 9.56
N GLU A 2 -4.58 -13.61 9.23
CA GLU A 2 -5.57 -12.62 9.66
C GLU A 2 -6.35 -12.14 8.45
N ILE A 3 -7.57 -11.69 8.67
CA ILE A 3 -8.38 -11.02 7.66
C ILE A 3 -8.85 -9.71 8.26
N SER A 4 -8.54 -8.62 7.57
CA SER A 4 -8.90 -7.28 7.99
C SER A 4 -9.49 -6.49 6.83
N ILE A 5 -10.40 -5.59 7.14
CA ILE A 5 -10.92 -4.60 6.21
C ILE A 5 -10.24 -3.28 6.52
N PHE A 6 -9.64 -2.68 5.51
CA PHE A 6 -9.03 -1.36 5.57
C PHE A 6 -9.95 -0.35 4.89
N VAL A 7 -10.29 0.70 5.61
CA VAL A 7 -11.05 1.82 5.05
C VAL A 7 -10.18 3.08 5.17
N LEU A 8 -9.90 3.70 4.04
CA LEU A 8 -9.16 4.96 3.97
C LEU A 8 -10.14 6.10 3.94
N GLN A 9 -10.02 7.01 4.90
CA GLN A 9 -10.84 8.22 5.00
C GLN A 9 -9.94 9.44 4.84
N PRO A 10 -9.87 10.05 3.64
CA PRO A 10 -9.15 11.30 3.46
C PRO A 10 -9.88 12.44 4.18
N LEU A 11 -9.14 13.19 4.99
CA LEU A 11 -9.65 14.34 5.74
C LEU A 11 -9.12 15.67 5.18
N ALA A 12 -7.88 15.68 4.72
CA ALA A 12 -7.20 16.82 4.12
C ALA A 12 -6.16 16.32 3.11
N VAL A 13 -5.54 17.25 2.39
CA VAL A 13 -4.50 16.93 1.38
C VAL A 13 -3.29 16.17 1.97
N ASP A 14 -3.04 16.36 3.25
CA ASP A 14 -1.92 15.82 4.01
C ASP A 14 -2.38 14.94 5.20
N HIS A 15 -3.65 14.63 5.27
CA HIS A 15 -4.21 13.89 6.40
C HIS A 15 -5.25 12.86 5.97
N THR A 16 -4.95 11.59 6.23
CA THR A 16 -5.86 10.46 5.98
C THR A 16 -5.94 9.58 7.21
N VAL A 17 -7.14 9.18 7.59
CA VAL A 17 -7.36 8.19 8.65
C VAL A 17 -7.53 6.82 8.01
N GLN A 18 -6.82 5.84 8.53
CA GLN A 18 -6.97 4.44 8.16
C GLN A 18 -7.70 3.70 9.27
N HIS A 19 -8.89 3.20 8.95
CA HIS A 19 -9.65 2.33 9.84
C HIS A 19 -9.32 0.87 9.52
N VAL A 20 -8.88 0.12 10.53
CA VAL A 20 -8.58 -1.30 10.39
C VAL A 20 -9.57 -2.09 11.24
N THR A 21 -10.34 -2.96 10.59
CA THR A 21 -11.36 -3.78 11.25
C THR A 21 -11.06 -5.25 11.04
N ALA A 22 -10.82 -5.99 12.12
CA ALA A 22 -10.64 -7.43 12.07
C ALA A 22 -11.96 -8.13 11.74
N VAL A 23 -11.92 -9.08 10.82
CA VAL A 23 -13.07 -9.90 10.42
C VAL A 23 -13.07 -11.22 11.18
N GLN A 24 -14.26 -11.68 11.57
CA GLN A 24 -14.47 -12.96 12.22
C GLN A 24 -15.43 -13.84 11.43
N PHE A 25 -15.19 -15.14 11.47
CA PHE A 25 -16.09 -16.12 10.86
C PHE A 25 -17.17 -16.55 11.85
N LYS A 26 -18.44 -16.54 11.41
CA LYS A 26 -19.53 -17.05 12.23
C LYS A 26 -19.36 -18.55 12.46
N GLY A 27 -19.43 -18.97 13.73
CA GLY A 27 -19.34 -20.39 14.10
C GLY A 27 -17.91 -20.96 14.19
N ALA A 28 -16.86 -20.16 14.12
CA ALA A 28 -15.48 -20.61 14.19
C ALA A 28 -14.68 -19.96 15.34
N PRO A 29 -15.05 -20.16 16.62
CA PRO A 29 -14.48 -19.43 17.74
C PRO A 29 -12.96 -19.61 17.90
N ASP A 30 -12.44 -20.79 17.67
CA ASP A 30 -11.00 -21.06 17.83
C ASP A 30 -10.15 -20.38 16.74
N ILE A 31 -10.65 -20.37 15.51
CA ILE A 31 -10.00 -19.66 14.41
C ILE A 31 -10.05 -18.15 14.69
N ASN A 32 -11.20 -17.63 15.09
CA ASN A 32 -11.39 -16.21 15.40
C ASN A 32 -10.46 -15.75 16.53
N LYS A 33 -10.30 -16.58 17.57
CA LYS A 33 -9.36 -16.26 18.65
C LYS A 33 -7.92 -16.11 18.16
N ARG A 34 -7.46 -17.04 17.30
CA ARG A 34 -6.11 -16.97 16.72
C ARG A 34 -5.96 -15.76 15.80
N MET A 35 -6.96 -15.50 14.96
CA MET A 35 -6.96 -14.34 14.06
C MET A 35 -6.92 -13.02 14.82
N LEU A 36 -7.72 -12.90 15.89
CA LEU A 36 -7.72 -11.71 16.73
C LEU A 36 -6.38 -11.50 17.44
N GLN A 37 -5.79 -12.55 18.00
CA GLN A 37 -4.47 -12.48 18.62
C GLN A 37 -3.40 -12.05 17.64
N GLN A 38 -3.42 -12.59 16.43
CA GLN A 38 -2.49 -12.21 15.37
C GLN A 38 -2.74 -10.76 14.91
N CYS A 39 -3.99 -10.37 14.74
CA CYS A 39 -4.34 -8.99 14.39
C CYS A 39 -3.83 -7.99 15.44
N ILE A 40 -4.07 -8.23 16.71
CA ILE A 40 -3.57 -7.37 17.80
C ILE A 40 -2.04 -7.31 17.80
N GLY A 41 -1.36 -8.43 17.61
CA GLY A 41 0.10 -8.52 17.63
C GLY A 41 0.78 -7.92 16.38
N SER A 42 0.09 -7.88 15.25
CA SER A 42 0.65 -7.39 13.98
C SER A 42 0.19 -5.97 13.66
N VAL A 43 -1.11 -5.71 13.78
CA VAL A 43 -1.79 -4.53 13.22
C VAL A 43 -2.22 -3.53 14.30
N GLY A 44 -2.26 -3.95 15.56
CA GLY A 44 -2.60 -3.06 16.67
C GLY A 44 -1.57 -1.95 16.88
N PRO A 45 -1.90 -0.88 17.63
CA PRO A 45 -1.02 0.28 17.84
C PRO A 45 0.29 -0.07 18.57
N ALA A 46 0.32 -1.20 19.25
CA ALA A 46 1.53 -1.79 19.86
C ALA A 46 2.00 -3.05 19.09
N GLY A 47 1.50 -3.26 17.86
CA GLY A 47 1.86 -4.39 17.02
C GLY A 47 3.24 -4.25 16.41
N LEU A 48 3.80 -5.37 15.97
CA LEU A 48 5.15 -5.42 15.42
C LEU A 48 5.28 -4.91 13.98
N LEU A 49 4.17 -4.79 13.24
CA LEU A 49 4.19 -4.42 11.82
C LEU A 49 3.62 -3.03 11.57
N LEU A 50 2.36 -2.80 11.88
CA LEU A 50 1.68 -1.57 11.48
C LEU A 50 2.15 -0.33 12.26
N ALA A 51 2.74 -0.50 13.44
CA ALA A 51 3.31 0.61 14.19
C ALA A 51 4.48 1.25 13.42
N ASP A 52 5.38 0.43 12.86
CA ASP A 52 6.49 0.89 12.01
C ASP A 52 5.96 1.50 10.70
N ASP A 53 4.97 0.87 10.08
CA ASP A 53 4.36 1.36 8.85
C ASP A 53 3.69 2.73 9.06
N SER A 54 3.06 2.96 10.21
CA SER A 54 2.43 4.26 10.52
C SER A 54 3.45 5.39 10.55
N GLU A 55 4.61 5.15 11.17
CA GLU A 55 5.73 6.10 11.16
C GLU A 55 6.24 6.35 9.74
N MET A 56 6.33 5.28 8.92
CA MET A 56 6.76 5.40 7.52
C MET A 56 5.76 6.19 6.67
N TYR A 57 4.46 6.03 6.91
CA TYR A 57 3.43 6.83 6.22
C TYR A 57 3.55 8.31 6.55
N GLU A 58 3.76 8.66 7.82
CA GLU A 58 3.97 10.05 8.22
C GLU A 58 5.23 10.65 7.59
N ARG A 59 6.33 9.91 7.59
CA ARG A 59 7.58 10.33 6.92
C ARG A 59 7.41 10.49 5.41
N ASN A 60 6.69 9.59 4.77
CA ASN A 60 6.37 9.69 3.35
C ASN A 60 5.54 10.94 3.06
N GLN A 61 4.55 11.25 3.90
CA GLN A 61 3.75 12.46 3.75
C GLN A 61 4.60 13.73 3.87
N ILE A 62 5.53 13.77 4.83
CA ILE A 62 6.49 14.87 4.97
C ILE A 62 7.38 14.95 3.72
N GLY A 63 7.87 13.80 3.21
CA GLY A 63 8.70 13.73 2.02
C GLY A 63 7.99 14.24 0.77
N VAL A 64 6.74 13.84 0.57
CA VAL A 64 5.91 14.32 -0.56
C VAL A 64 5.66 15.83 -0.48
N GLY A 65 5.58 16.39 0.72
CA GLY A 65 5.48 17.83 0.94
C GLY A 65 6.73 18.62 0.54
N GLN A 66 7.88 17.97 0.41
CA GLN A 66 9.12 18.58 -0.05
C GLN A 66 9.11 18.69 -1.59
N ARG A 67 9.66 19.79 -2.09
CA ARG A 67 9.77 20.02 -3.55
C ARG A 67 11.11 19.57 -4.15
N SER A 68 11.90 18.85 -3.38
CA SER A 68 13.21 18.37 -3.81
C SER A 68 13.40 16.91 -3.33
N PRO A 69 13.87 16.02 -4.20
CA PRO A 69 14.18 16.24 -5.61
C PRO A 69 12.91 16.42 -6.48
N GLU A 70 13.01 17.25 -7.52
CA GLU A 70 11.91 17.47 -8.47
C GLU A 70 11.61 16.21 -9.30
N TRP A 71 12.63 15.41 -9.59
CA TRP A 71 12.53 14.20 -10.39
C TRP A 71 13.13 13.00 -9.68
N LEU A 72 12.44 11.88 -9.77
CA LEU A 72 12.94 10.57 -9.32
C LEU A 72 13.21 9.70 -10.53
N ASP A 73 14.36 9.00 -10.52
CA ASP A 73 14.68 8.04 -11.57
C ASP A 73 14.10 6.67 -11.20
N ILE A 74 13.10 6.24 -11.97
CA ILE A 74 12.43 4.94 -11.85
C ILE A 74 12.63 4.10 -13.11
N ARG A 75 13.78 4.21 -13.79
CA ARG A 75 14.06 3.52 -15.06
C ARG A 75 14.65 2.13 -14.92
N ARG A 76 14.98 1.68 -13.73
CA ARG A 76 15.59 0.35 -13.56
C ARG A 76 14.72 -0.72 -14.20
N GLY A 77 15.32 -1.43 -15.16
CA GLY A 77 14.69 -2.53 -15.89
C GLY A 77 13.81 -2.12 -17.08
N ILE A 78 13.73 -0.83 -17.44
CA ILE A 78 12.86 -0.35 -18.54
C ILE A 78 13.15 -1.02 -19.88
N ASP A 79 14.44 -1.31 -20.16
CA ASP A 79 14.85 -1.95 -21.42
C ASP A 79 14.55 -3.45 -21.48
N ARG A 80 14.08 -4.04 -20.36
CA ARG A 80 13.72 -5.46 -20.25
C ARG A 80 12.23 -5.68 -20.12
N GLU A 81 11.45 -4.63 -20.12
CA GLU A 81 10.00 -4.73 -20.02
C GLU A 81 9.41 -5.35 -21.28
N THR A 82 8.43 -6.20 -21.07
CA THR A 82 7.61 -6.78 -22.13
C THR A 82 6.14 -6.56 -21.80
N THR A 83 5.28 -6.73 -22.78
CA THR A 83 3.82 -6.65 -22.57
C THR A 83 3.23 -8.02 -22.85
N ASP A 84 2.37 -8.50 -21.96
CA ASP A 84 1.64 -9.75 -22.16
C ASP A 84 0.45 -9.58 -23.13
N GLU A 85 -0.25 -10.67 -23.40
CA GLU A 85 -1.40 -10.72 -24.30
C GLU A 85 -2.60 -9.90 -23.80
N HIS A 86 -2.61 -9.51 -22.52
CA HIS A 86 -3.64 -8.68 -21.89
C HIS A 86 -3.25 -7.21 -21.78
N GLY A 87 -2.06 -6.84 -22.26
CA GLY A 87 -1.55 -5.46 -22.18
C GLY A 87 -0.87 -5.13 -20.86
N HIS A 88 -0.64 -6.10 -19.97
CA HIS A 88 0.07 -5.85 -18.71
C HIS A 88 1.58 -5.76 -18.94
N LEU A 89 2.22 -4.81 -18.28
CA LEU A 89 3.67 -4.71 -18.24
C LEU A 89 4.28 -5.81 -17.36
N ILE A 90 5.22 -6.53 -17.91
CA ILE A 90 5.99 -7.59 -17.24
C ILE A 90 7.44 -7.15 -17.12
N GLY A 91 7.97 -7.22 -15.91
CA GLY A 91 9.37 -6.92 -15.59
C GLY A 91 9.94 -7.90 -14.57
N GLY A 92 11.23 -7.83 -14.32
CA GLY A 92 11.89 -8.62 -13.29
C GLY A 92 11.45 -8.21 -11.88
N ALA A 93 11.55 -9.12 -10.92
CA ALA A 93 11.13 -8.89 -9.53
C ALA A 93 11.88 -7.72 -8.84
N THR A 94 13.06 -7.37 -9.33
CA THR A 94 13.85 -6.24 -8.82
C THR A 94 13.79 -5.00 -9.69
N ASP A 95 13.01 -5.03 -10.77
CA ASP A 95 12.81 -3.89 -11.67
C ASP A 95 11.73 -2.93 -11.13
N GLU A 96 11.72 -1.71 -11.62
CA GLU A 96 10.77 -0.68 -11.19
C GLU A 96 9.50 -0.63 -12.06
N THR A 97 9.20 -1.73 -12.75
CA THR A 97 8.00 -1.89 -13.59
C THR A 97 6.72 -1.59 -12.84
N GLY A 98 6.57 -2.11 -11.61
CA GLY A 98 5.40 -1.85 -10.77
C GLY A 98 5.24 -0.37 -10.42
N MET A 99 6.34 0.34 -10.16
CA MET A 99 6.32 1.78 -9.87
C MET A 99 5.91 2.59 -11.11
N ARG A 100 6.44 2.23 -12.28
CA ARG A 100 6.05 2.88 -13.55
C ARG A 100 4.58 2.63 -13.89
N ALA A 101 4.10 1.41 -13.73
CA ALA A 101 2.69 1.07 -13.95
C ALA A 101 1.76 1.85 -13.00
N PHE A 102 2.11 1.92 -11.71
CA PHE A 102 1.38 2.70 -10.72
C PHE A 102 1.26 4.18 -11.12
N TRP A 103 2.36 4.83 -11.44
CA TRP A 103 2.36 6.25 -11.78
C TRP A 103 1.68 6.52 -13.13
N SER A 104 1.79 5.59 -14.09
CA SER A 104 1.06 5.70 -15.35
C SER A 104 -0.45 5.66 -15.13
N HIS A 105 -0.91 4.69 -14.36
CA HIS A 105 -2.34 4.56 -14.03
C HIS A 105 -2.86 5.74 -13.19
N TYR A 106 -2.09 6.19 -12.21
CA TYR A 106 -2.43 7.38 -11.43
C TYR A 106 -2.61 8.60 -12.32
N ARG A 107 -1.69 8.82 -13.26
CA ARG A 107 -1.81 9.91 -14.23
C ARG A 107 -3.08 9.80 -15.06
N GLU A 108 -3.42 8.61 -15.54
CA GLU A 108 -4.65 8.37 -16.30
C GLU A 108 -5.89 8.76 -15.48
N LEU A 109 -5.99 8.30 -14.25
CA LEU A 109 -7.11 8.63 -13.37
C LEU A 109 -7.23 10.14 -13.11
N MET A 110 -6.10 10.83 -12.96
CA MET A 110 -6.09 12.27 -12.67
C MET A 110 -6.32 13.16 -13.90
N THR A 111 -6.12 12.63 -15.10
CA THR A 111 -6.30 13.40 -16.35
C THR A 111 -7.62 13.15 -17.05
N HIS A 112 -8.33 12.09 -16.68
CA HIS A 112 -9.63 11.72 -17.25
C HIS A 112 -10.79 11.87 -16.24
N ALA A 113 -10.56 12.48 -15.08
CA ALA A 113 -11.57 12.77 -14.05
C ALA A 113 -12.37 14.04 -14.38
#